data_4f73bb3b4d881a17de4bd93940d7b511
#
_entry.id   4f73bb3b4d881a17de4bd93940d7b511
#
_cell.length_a   1.000
_cell.length_b   1.000
_cell.length_c   1.000
_cell.angle_alpha   90.00
_cell.angle_beta   90.00
_cell.angle_gamma   90.00
#
_symmetry.space_group_name_H-M   'P 1'
#
loop_
_entity.id
_entity.type
_entity.pdbx_description
1 polymer ?
#
loop_
_entity_poly.entity_id
_entity_poly.type
_entity_poly.pdbx_seq_one_letter_code
_entity_poly.pdbx_strand_id
1 'polypeptide(L)'
;MLSGTYLGTVDLLAREIEEVYPGQSVKLIRGFIVVQTHRPTRPEVTRELVEAWYRDRAHIKFPERIELCLGLFPDPEAFRPMGLIVRQTRQRWGSMSPAGRLLLNRRLVQAPVDAIDYVITHELCHVAEPHHGAAFFDLLDKVMPDWERRKQRLERAMA
;
A
#
# COMPACT_ATOMS: atom_id res chain seq x y z
N MET A 1 -2.15 -18.56 3.32
CA MET A 1 -0.75 -19.00 3.12
C MET A 1 0.10 -17.78 2.80
N LEU A 2 0.86 -17.29 3.76
CA LEU A 2 1.85 -16.24 3.52
C LEU A 2 3.08 -16.93 2.92
N SER A 3 3.34 -16.69 1.63
CA SER A 3 4.51 -17.27 0.96
C SER A 3 5.80 -16.77 1.61
N GLY A 4 6.88 -17.59 1.56
CA GLY A 4 8.15 -17.34 2.23
C GLY A 4 8.84 -15.99 1.96
N THR A 5 8.46 -15.29 0.90
CA THR A 5 8.92 -13.92 0.57
C THR A 5 8.47 -12.89 1.62
N TYR A 6 7.33 -13.13 2.27
CA TYR A 6 6.80 -12.25 3.31
C TYR A 6 7.59 -12.35 4.62
N LEU A 7 7.99 -13.56 4.99
CA LEU A 7 8.79 -13.79 6.19
C LEU A 7 10.17 -13.13 6.09
N GLY A 8 10.83 -13.20 4.92
CA GLY A 8 12.12 -12.57 4.69
C GLY A 8 12.08 -11.04 4.80
N THR A 9 11.00 -10.40 4.30
CA THR A 9 10.84 -8.94 4.34
C THR A 9 10.55 -8.45 5.77
N VAL A 10 9.72 -9.17 6.51
CA VAL A 10 9.41 -8.84 7.92
C VAL A 10 10.65 -9.02 8.79
N ASP A 11 11.46 -10.04 8.55
CA ASP A 11 12.71 -10.26 9.29
C ASP A 11 13.77 -9.19 9.02
N LEU A 12 13.85 -8.68 7.78
CA LEU A 12 14.73 -7.58 7.42
C LEU A 12 14.31 -6.29 8.14
N LEU A 13 13.01 -5.95 8.13
CA LEU A 13 12.48 -4.79 8.85
C LEU A 13 12.65 -4.90 10.36
N ALA A 14 12.45 -6.11 10.91
CA ALA A 14 12.69 -6.34 12.33
C ALA A 14 14.16 -6.14 12.72
N ARG A 15 15.11 -6.52 11.85
CA ARG A 15 16.54 -6.27 12.05
C ARG A 15 16.88 -4.79 11.98
N GLU A 16 16.35 -4.06 11.01
CA GLU A 16 16.54 -2.61 10.91
C GLU A 16 16.01 -1.88 12.15
N ILE A 17 14.85 -2.29 12.68
CA ILE A 17 14.29 -1.73 13.92
C ILE A 17 15.17 -2.10 15.12
N GLU A 18 15.71 -3.30 15.18
CA GLU A 18 16.65 -3.71 16.25
C GLU A 18 17.98 -2.92 16.21
N GLU A 19 18.47 -2.58 15.03
CA GLU A 19 19.67 -1.73 14.88
C GLU A 19 19.44 -0.31 15.34
N VAL A 20 18.27 0.26 15.03
CA VAL A 20 17.91 1.64 15.41
C VAL A 20 17.47 1.73 16.88
N TYR A 21 16.78 0.70 17.38
CA TYR A 21 16.23 0.65 18.74
C TYR A 21 16.58 -0.68 19.40
N PRO A 22 17.80 -0.83 19.97
CA PRO A 22 18.21 -2.10 20.58
C PRO A 22 17.20 -2.62 21.60
N GLY A 23 16.79 -3.85 21.44
CA GLY A 23 15.81 -4.52 22.30
C GLY A 23 14.35 -4.15 22.06
N GLN A 24 14.05 -3.44 20.97
CA GLN A 24 12.69 -3.16 20.52
C GLN A 24 12.47 -3.81 19.16
N SER A 25 11.30 -4.42 18.95
CA SER A 25 10.95 -5.01 17.66
C SER A 25 9.45 -4.97 17.40
N VAL A 26 9.09 -4.93 16.11
CA VAL A 26 7.71 -5.06 15.64
C VAL A 26 7.68 -6.21 14.63
N LYS A 27 6.83 -7.20 14.86
CA LYS A 27 6.72 -8.38 14.01
C LYS A 27 5.25 -8.69 13.74
N LEU A 28 4.96 -9.18 12.54
CA LEU A 28 3.66 -9.77 12.22
C LEU A 28 3.74 -11.28 12.48
N ILE A 29 3.04 -11.75 13.50
CA ILE A 29 3.02 -13.17 13.89
C ILE A 29 1.57 -13.63 13.93
N ARG A 30 1.23 -14.61 13.10
CA ARG A 30 -0.11 -15.23 13.04
C ARG A 30 -1.26 -14.22 12.94
N GLY A 31 -1.07 -13.15 12.15
CA GLY A 31 -2.08 -12.11 11.97
C GLY A 31 -2.08 -11.01 13.05
N PHE A 32 -1.20 -11.11 14.04
CA PHE A 32 -1.05 -10.08 15.09
C PHE A 32 0.23 -9.27 14.90
N ILE A 33 0.13 -7.98 15.12
CA ILE A 33 1.31 -7.12 15.23
C ILE A 33 1.81 -7.24 16.66
N VAL A 34 2.99 -7.87 16.81
CA VAL A 34 3.64 -8.06 18.12
C VAL A 34 4.72 -7.00 18.28
N VAL A 35 4.61 -6.19 19.31
CA VAL A 35 5.58 -5.16 19.65
C VAL A 35 6.35 -5.59 20.89
N GLN A 36 7.67 -5.76 20.77
CA GLN A 36 8.58 -5.87 21.90
C GLN A 36 9.19 -4.51 22.19
N THR A 37 9.11 -4.08 23.45
CA THR A 37 9.64 -2.79 23.87
C THR A 37 10.13 -2.86 25.31
N HIS A 38 11.17 -2.11 25.63
CA HIS A 38 11.64 -1.92 27.03
C HIS A 38 10.70 -1.05 27.87
N ARG A 39 9.72 -0.39 27.23
CA ARG A 39 8.80 0.53 27.89
C ARG A 39 7.35 0.20 27.56
N PRO A 40 6.85 -0.99 27.95
CA PRO A 40 5.49 -1.44 27.61
C PRO A 40 4.39 -0.56 28.21
N THR A 41 4.71 0.24 29.22
CA THR A 41 3.78 1.17 29.89
C THR A 41 3.63 2.51 29.17
N ARG A 42 4.34 2.73 28.06
CA ARG A 42 4.23 3.97 27.26
C ARG A 42 3.54 3.70 25.93
N PRO A 43 2.21 3.94 25.82
CA PRO A 43 1.44 3.71 24.60
C PRO A 43 1.97 4.50 23.40
N GLU A 44 2.51 5.70 23.63
CA GLU A 44 3.09 6.55 22.58
C GLU A 44 4.31 5.90 21.92
N VAL A 45 5.17 5.21 22.66
CA VAL A 45 6.33 4.49 22.11
C VAL A 45 5.86 3.31 21.24
N THR A 46 4.88 2.55 21.71
CA THR A 46 4.30 1.46 20.96
C THR A 46 3.67 1.95 19.65
N ARG A 47 2.94 3.07 19.71
CA ARG A 47 2.33 3.69 18.52
C ARG A 47 3.38 4.10 17.50
N GLU A 48 4.45 4.76 17.93
CA GLU A 48 5.54 5.17 17.05
C GLU A 48 6.21 3.99 16.36
N LEU A 49 6.45 2.89 17.07
CA LEU A 49 7.03 1.67 16.53
C LEU A 49 6.11 1.03 15.46
N VAL A 50 4.81 0.96 15.72
CA VAL A 50 3.82 0.43 14.78
C VAL A 50 3.70 1.33 13.55
N GLU A 51 3.66 2.65 13.73
CA GLU A 51 3.61 3.62 12.63
C GLU A 51 4.86 3.54 11.74
N ALA A 52 6.05 3.42 12.33
CA ALA A 52 7.29 3.23 11.60
C ALA A 52 7.26 1.93 10.80
N TRP A 53 6.78 0.84 11.40
CA TRP A 53 6.64 -0.45 10.74
C TRP A 53 5.69 -0.39 9.52
N TYR A 54 4.53 0.25 9.64
CA TYR A 54 3.62 0.45 8.51
C TYR A 54 4.22 1.30 7.42
N ARG A 55 4.94 2.37 7.77
CA ARG A 55 5.63 3.23 6.80
C ARG A 55 6.66 2.44 6.00
N ASP A 56 7.47 1.64 6.67
CA ASP A 56 8.51 0.85 6.02
C ASP A 56 7.90 -0.23 5.12
N ARG A 57 6.83 -0.87 5.56
CA ARG A 57 6.09 -1.81 4.72
C ARG A 57 5.48 -1.16 3.49
N ALA A 58 4.94 0.04 3.61
CA ALA A 58 4.37 0.78 2.48
C ALA A 58 5.43 1.09 1.42
N HIS A 59 6.63 1.48 1.84
CA HIS A 59 7.75 1.76 0.94
C HIS A 59 8.26 0.51 0.19
N ILE A 60 8.04 -0.67 0.72
CA ILE A 60 8.39 -1.94 0.06
C ILE A 60 7.21 -2.44 -0.78
N LYS A 61 6.02 -2.46 -0.22
CA LYS A 61 4.84 -3.09 -0.81
C LYS A 61 4.30 -2.32 -2.01
N PHE A 62 4.19 -1.01 -1.91
CA PHE A 62 3.57 -0.21 -2.96
C PHE A 62 4.35 -0.25 -4.28
N PRO A 63 5.68 -0.09 -4.33
CA PRO A 63 6.43 -0.26 -5.57
C PRO A 63 6.23 -1.63 -6.22
N GLU A 64 6.24 -2.70 -5.43
CA GLU A 64 5.97 -4.06 -5.90
C GLU A 64 4.59 -4.18 -6.53
N ARG A 65 3.54 -3.65 -5.84
CA ARG A 65 2.17 -3.71 -6.36
C ARG A 65 1.97 -2.82 -7.58
N ILE A 66 2.64 -1.68 -7.67
CA ILE A 66 2.60 -0.82 -8.86
C ILE A 66 3.11 -1.57 -10.09
N GLU A 67 4.25 -2.26 -9.98
CA GLU A 67 4.79 -3.05 -11.10
C GLU A 67 3.83 -4.14 -11.55
N LEU A 68 3.20 -4.85 -10.61
CA LEU A 68 2.22 -5.89 -10.94
C LEU A 68 0.94 -5.30 -11.56
N CYS A 69 0.46 -4.16 -11.07
CA CYS A 69 -0.70 -3.49 -11.65
C CYS A 69 -0.42 -2.92 -13.05
N LEU A 70 0.78 -2.40 -13.30
CA LEU A 70 1.19 -1.96 -14.63
C LEU A 70 1.11 -3.09 -15.66
N GLY A 71 1.40 -4.32 -15.25
CA GLY A 71 1.27 -5.50 -16.10
C GLY A 71 -0.17 -5.79 -16.59
N LEU A 72 -1.19 -5.19 -15.99
CA LEU A 72 -2.58 -5.30 -16.44
C LEU A 72 -2.89 -4.45 -17.67
N PHE A 73 -2.07 -3.45 -17.96
CA PHE A 73 -2.26 -2.52 -19.07
C PHE A 73 -1.61 -3.04 -20.35
N PRO A 74 -2.22 -2.79 -21.53
CA PRO A 74 -1.64 -3.21 -22.82
C PRO A 74 -0.27 -2.59 -23.10
N ASP A 75 -0.06 -1.34 -22.64
CA ASP A 75 1.21 -0.62 -22.74
C ASP A 75 1.61 -0.12 -21.34
N PRO A 76 2.27 -0.96 -20.52
CA PRO A 76 2.61 -0.61 -19.14
C PRO A 76 3.39 0.69 -19.01
N GLU A 77 4.34 0.96 -19.91
CA GLU A 77 5.19 2.15 -19.82
C GLU A 77 4.41 3.46 -20.03
N ALA A 78 3.34 3.42 -20.83
CA ALA A 78 2.47 4.59 -21.03
C ALA A 78 1.72 5.01 -19.74
N PHE A 79 1.56 4.08 -18.80
CA PHE A 79 0.85 4.29 -17.54
C PHE A 79 1.78 4.41 -16.33
N ARG A 80 3.08 4.26 -16.52
CA ARG A 80 4.07 4.34 -15.44
C ARG A 80 4.07 5.72 -14.80
N PRO A 81 3.86 5.81 -13.47
CA PRO A 81 3.93 7.10 -12.80
C PRO A 81 5.35 7.66 -12.81
N MET A 82 5.46 8.99 -12.81
CA MET A 82 6.74 9.70 -12.75
C MET A 82 7.40 9.61 -11.37
N GLY A 83 6.65 9.23 -10.35
CA GLY A 83 7.15 9.03 -9.00
C GLY A 83 6.03 8.60 -8.06
N LEU A 84 6.43 8.10 -6.90
CA LEU A 84 5.53 7.65 -5.84
C LEU A 84 5.73 8.53 -4.60
N ILE A 85 4.63 9.02 -4.05
CA ILE A 85 4.58 9.72 -2.76
C ILE A 85 3.73 8.88 -1.81
N VAL A 86 4.29 8.50 -0.67
CA VAL A 86 3.58 7.78 0.38
C VAL A 86 3.45 8.70 1.58
N ARG A 87 2.21 9.06 1.93
CA ARG A 87 1.94 9.86 3.12
C ARG A 87 0.55 9.59 3.65
N GLN A 88 0.29 9.96 4.89
CA GLN A 88 -1.05 9.87 5.46
C GLN A 88 -1.92 11.02 4.95
N THR A 89 -3.12 10.68 4.49
CA THR A 89 -4.15 11.64 4.05
C THR A 89 -5.45 11.34 4.77
N ARG A 90 -6.31 12.35 4.89
CA ARG A 90 -7.58 12.20 5.66
C ARG A 90 -8.71 11.57 4.86
N GLN A 91 -8.78 11.82 3.54
CA GLN A 91 -9.98 11.55 2.75
C GLN A 91 -9.75 10.67 1.53
N ARG A 92 -8.51 10.40 1.14
CA ARG A 92 -8.20 9.69 -0.10
C ARG A 92 -7.27 8.52 0.16
N TRP A 93 -7.51 7.42 -0.55
CA TRP A 93 -6.59 6.29 -0.57
C TRP A 93 -5.44 6.51 -1.55
N GLY A 94 -5.69 7.25 -2.61
CA GLY A 94 -4.70 7.61 -3.61
C GLY A 94 -5.10 8.84 -4.42
N SER A 95 -4.17 9.34 -5.20
CA SER A 95 -4.41 10.35 -6.23
C SER A 95 -3.29 10.34 -7.27
N MET A 96 -3.63 10.73 -8.50
CA MET A 96 -2.68 10.96 -9.57
C MET A 96 -2.60 12.46 -9.84
N SER A 97 -1.41 13.06 -9.72
CA SER A 97 -1.24 14.48 -10.03
C SER A 97 -1.21 14.71 -11.53
N PRO A 98 -1.50 15.95 -12.01
CA PRO A 98 -1.33 16.30 -13.43
C PRO A 98 0.10 16.08 -13.96
N ALA A 99 1.10 16.14 -13.08
CA ALA A 99 2.49 15.84 -13.40
C ALA A 99 2.82 14.35 -13.45
N GLY A 100 1.84 13.46 -13.24
CA GLY A 100 2.01 12.02 -13.30
C GLY A 100 2.59 11.40 -12.04
N ARG A 101 2.54 12.07 -10.90
CA ARG A 101 2.98 11.52 -9.61
C ARG A 101 1.84 10.81 -8.92
N LEU A 102 2.08 9.55 -8.55
CA LEU A 102 1.13 8.75 -7.79
C LEU A 102 1.33 9.01 -6.29
N LEU A 103 0.27 9.43 -5.63
CA LEU A 103 0.21 9.51 -4.17
C LEU A 103 -0.62 8.35 -3.64
N LEU A 104 -0.09 7.63 -2.65
CA LEU A 104 -0.82 6.58 -1.94
C LEU A 104 -0.84 6.89 -0.44
N ASN A 105 -2.01 6.70 0.16
CA ASN A 105 -2.18 6.82 1.60
C ASN A 105 -1.42 5.68 2.29
N ARG A 106 -0.56 6.01 3.24
CA ARG A 106 0.21 5.03 4.01
C ARG A 106 -0.67 3.96 4.66
N ARG A 107 -1.86 4.34 5.16
CA ARG A 107 -2.82 3.40 5.76
C ARG A 107 -3.30 2.32 4.79
N LEU A 108 -3.22 2.56 3.48
CA LEU A 108 -3.61 1.59 2.47
C LEU A 108 -2.82 0.28 2.57
N VAL A 109 -1.61 0.31 3.13
CA VAL A 109 -0.82 -0.92 3.33
C VAL A 109 -1.49 -1.94 4.25
N GLN A 110 -2.43 -1.50 5.09
CA GLN A 110 -3.22 -2.35 5.98
C GLN A 110 -4.37 -3.08 5.26
N ALA A 111 -4.73 -2.63 4.06
CA ALA A 111 -5.82 -3.22 3.29
C ALA A 111 -5.44 -4.59 2.71
N PRO A 112 -6.42 -5.42 2.35
CA PRO A 112 -6.17 -6.62 1.55
C PRO A 112 -5.45 -6.27 0.24
N VAL A 113 -4.58 -7.16 -0.23
CA VAL A 113 -3.74 -6.92 -1.42
C VAL A 113 -4.57 -6.60 -2.67
N ASP A 114 -5.68 -7.28 -2.88
CA ASP A 114 -6.57 -7.03 -4.01
C ASP A 114 -7.22 -5.64 -3.94
N ALA A 115 -7.48 -5.13 -2.74
CA ALA A 115 -7.97 -3.77 -2.52
C ALA A 115 -6.86 -2.72 -2.78
N ILE A 116 -5.62 -3.00 -2.38
CA ILE A 116 -4.46 -2.15 -2.72
C ILE A 116 -4.31 -2.06 -4.23
N ASP A 117 -4.37 -3.18 -4.93
CA ASP A 117 -4.27 -3.24 -6.39
C ASP A 117 -5.37 -2.44 -7.07
N TYR A 118 -6.59 -2.47 -6.53
CA TYR A 118 -7.68 -1.65 -7.03
C TYR A 118 -7.36 -0.15 -6.97
N VAL A 119 -6.90 0.35 -5.83
CA VAL A 119 -6.55 1.77 -5.68
C VAL A 119 -5.43 2.15 -6.65
N ILE A 120 -4.38 1.35 -6.73
CA ILE A 120 -3.26 1.60 -7.65
C ILE A 120 -3.76 1.62 -9.10
N THR A 121 -4.50 0.62 -9.53
CA THR A 121 -5.01 0.53 -10.91
C THR A 121 -5.96 1.68 -11.25
N HIS A 122 -6.83 2.07 -10.30
CA HIS A 122 -7.68 3.24 -10.44
C HIS A 122 -6.85 4.51 -10.71
N GLU A 123 -5.83 4.75 -9.93
CA GLU A 123 -4.97 5.92 -10.10
C GLU A 123 -4.12 5.85 -11.37
N LEU A 124 -3.68 4.67 -11.78
CA LEU A 124 -2.97 4.50 -13.05
C LEU A 124 -3.88 4.84 -14.25
N CYS A 125 -5.16 4.50 -14.21
CA CYS A 125 -6.13 4.87 -15.25
C CYS A 125 -6.21 6.38 -15.45
N HIS A 126 -5.99 7.17 -14.40
CA HIS A 126 -5.98 8.63 -14.48
C HIS A 126 -4.83 9.20 -15.30
N VAL A 127 -3.80 8.43 -15.60
CA VAL A 127 -2.73 8.87 -16.52
C VAL A 127 -3.31 9.15 -17.91
N ALA A 128 -4.21 8.31 -18.39
CA ALA A 128 -4.87 8.47 -19.69
C ALA A 128 -6.19 9.26 -19.60
N GLU A 129 -6.95 9.05 -18.51
CA GLU A 129 -8.29 9.58 -18.32
C GLU A 129 -8.40 10.36 -17.00
N PRO A 130 -8.13 11.67 -17.00
CA PRO A 130 -8.13 12.49 -15.77
C PRO A 130 -9.46 12.55 -15.04
N HIS A 131 -10.57 12.37 -15.75
CA HIS A 131 -11.92 12.47 -15.22
C HIS A 131 -12.61 11.11 -15.13
N HIS A 132 -13.48 10.94 -14.14
CA HIS A 132 -14.30 9.73 -13.96
C HIS A 132 -15.48 9.69 -14.94
N GLY A 133 -15.21 9.84 -16.24
CA GLY A 133 -16.20 9.69 -17.29
C GLY A 133 -16.28 8.27 -17.84
N ALA A 134 -17.05 8.08 -18.92
CA ALA A 134 -17.22 6.78 -19.56
C ALA A 134 -15.89 6.14 -20.00
N ALA A 135 -14.98 6.92 -20.57
CA ALA A 135 -13.69 6.41 -21.03
C ALA A 135 -12.81 5.91 -19.87
N PHE A 136 -12.88 6.55 -18.70
CA PHE A 136 -12.19 6.08 -17.49
C PHE A 136 -12.71 4.71 -17.06
N PHE A 137 -14.03 4.56 -16.93
CA PHE A 137 -14.62 3.30 -16.51
C PHE A 137 -14.48 2.20 -17.56
N ASP A 138 -14.52 2.52 -18.85
CA ASP A 138 -14.23 1.55 -19.91
C ASP A 138 -12.80 1.00 -19.80
N LEU A 139 -11.82 1.87 -19.51
CA LEU A 139 -10.44 1.47 -19.29
C LEU A 139 -10.32 0.62 -18.01
N LEU A 140 -10.91 1.05 -16.90
CA LEU A 140 -10.87 0.32 -15.64
C LEU A 140 -11.54 -1.05 -15.76
N ASP A 141 -12.70 -1.15 -16.40
CA ASP A 141 -13.39 -2.41 -16.69
C ASP A 141 -12.53 -3.36 -17.53
N LYS A 142 -11.77 -2.81 -18.47
CA LYS A 142 -10.89 -3.59 -19.35
C LYS A 142 -9.69 -4.17 -18.59
N VAL A 143 -9.03 -3.37 -17.76
CA VAL A 143 -7.78 -3.79 -17.08
C VAL A 143 -8.05 -4.53 -15.77
N MET A 144 -9.17 -4.26 -15.11
CA MET A 144 -9.56 -4.87 -13.85
C MET A 144 -11.08 -5.12 -13.79
N PRO A 145 -11.60 -6.15 -14.47
CA PRO A 145 -13.05 -6.39 -14.57
C PRO A 145 -13.77 -6.54 -13.23
N ASP A 146 -13.07 -6.93 -12.17
CA ASP A 146 -13.63 -7.14 -10.83
C ASP A 146 -13.39 -5.96 -9.88
N TRP A 147 -13.14 -4.77 -10.41
CA TRP A 147 -12.79 -3.59 -9.60
C TRP A 147 -13.88 -3.20 -8.59
N GLU A 148 -15.17 -3.36 -8.91
CA GLU A 148 -16.26 -3.03 -7.98
C GLU A 148 -16.22 -3.93 -6.73
N ARG A 149 -15.96 -5.21 -6.90
CA ARG A 149 -15.80 -6.14 -5.77
C ARG A 149 -14.61 -5.76 -4.89
N ARG A 150 -13.50 -5.38 -5.51
CA ARG A 150 -12.30 -4.95 -4.80
C ARG A 150 -12.52 -3.63 -4.04
N LYS A 151 -13.24 -2.69 -4.65
CA LYS A 151 -13.66 -1.44 -4.01
C LYS A 151 -14.50 -1.71 -2.76
N GLN A 152 -15.51 -2.56 -2.86
CA GLN A 152 -16.34 -2.96 -1.71
C GLN A 152 -15.52 -3.61 -0.60
N ARG A 153 -14.55 -4.44 -0.97
CA ARG A 153 -13.65 -5.08 -0.01
C ARG A 153 -12.77 -4.06 0.71
N LEU A 154 -12.27 -3.06 0.00
CA LEU A 154 -11.55 -1.92 0.60
C LEU A 154 -12.42 -1.20 1.62
N GLU A 155 -13.63 -0.84 1.24
CA GLU A 155 -14.57 -0.13 2.10
C GLU A 155 -14.91 -0.91 3.37
N ARG A 156 -15.09 -2.22 3.28
CA ARG A 156 -15.33 -3.09 4.45
C ARG A 156 -14.11 -3.24 5.35
N ALA A 157 -12.94 -3.43 4.78
CA ALA A 157 -11.72 -3.68 5.54
C ALA A 157 -11.22 -2.44 6.27
N MET A 158 -11.49 -1.24 5.72
CA MET A 158 -10.96 0.03 6.20
C MET A 158 -12.03 0.95 6.80
N ALA A 159 -13.21 0.42 7.03
CA ALA A 159 -14.32 1.16 7.67
C ALA A 159 -13.99 1.58 9.12
#